data_ad7ab20d561ebe59f21aa7cae92c536b
#
_entry.id   ad7ab20d561ebe59f21aa7cae92c536b
#
_cell.length_a   1.000
_cell.length_b   1.000
_cell.length_c   1.000
_cell.angle_alpha   90.00
_cell.angle_beta   90.00
_cell.angle_gamma   90.00
#
_symmetry.space_group_name_H-M   'P 1'
#
loop_
_entity.id
_entity.type
_entity.pdbx_description
1 polymer ?
#
loop_
_entity_poly.entity_id
_entity_poly.type
_entity_poly.pdbx_seq_one_letter_code
_entity_poly.pdbx_strand_id
1 'polypeptide(L)'
;MVFYYFGGMAHYMKHEEDATLEEFRRGVGQINSKSSPDLVSDLYMIMGDILHGKNRQAEAFAAYDSCLHWKPDNVPGLNNYAYYISQTGKNLQKAELMSYKTIKAEPKNSTYLDTYAWILFMEERYAEAKTYIDQTLAYSDSTADNSTVIEHAGDIYAMNGLTDQAVAYWKQAQKGS
;
A
#
# COMPACT_ATOMS: atom_id res chain seq x y z
N MET A 1 12.72 -14.96 17.91
CA MET A 1 11.95 -14.14 16.95
C MET A 1 10.99 -15.01 16.14
N VAL A 2 11.44 -16.10 15.52
CA VAL A 2 10.61 -16.98 14.64
C VAL A 2 9.35 -17.50 15.34
N PHE A 3 9.46 -17.94 16.59
CA PHE A 3 8.31 -18.38 17.38
C PHE A 3 7.21 -17.31 17.47
N TYR A 4 7.59 -16.09 17.77
CA TYR A 4 6.64 -14.96 17.90
C TYR A 4 6.10 -14.52 16.53
N TYR A 5 6.89 -14.65 15.48
CA TYR A 5 6.41 -14.40 14.12
C TYR A 5 5.26 -15.35 13.77
N PHE A 6 5.42 -16.64 13.92
CA PHE A 6 4.36 -17.62 13.62
C PHE A 6 3.17 -17.51 14.57
N GLY A 7 3.40 -17.24 15.86
CA GLY A 7 2.34 -16.99 16.81
C GLY A 7 1.49 -15.77 16.44
N GLY A 8 2.15 -14.67 16.10
CA GLY A 8 1.49 -13.46 15.62
C GLY A 8 0.74 -13.66 14.30
N MET A 9 1.32 -14.41 13.36
CA MET A 9 0.66 -14.74 12.09
C MET A 9 -0.61 -15.57 12.32
N ALA A 10 -0.60 -16.51 13.27
CA ALA A 10 -1.80 -17.27 13.61
C ALA A 10 -2.93 -16.37 14.12
N HIS A 11 -2.61 -15.38 14.93
CA HIS A 11 -3.58 -14.37 15.37
C HIS A 11 -4.03 -13.45 14.23
N TYR A 12 -3.11 -13.03 13.38
CA TYR A 12 -3.40 -12.18 12.23
C TYR A 12 -4.41 -12.83 11.27
N MET A 13 -4.23 -14.11 10.98
CA MET A 13 -5.16 -14.88 10.15
C MET A 13 -6.56 -15.01 10.75
N LYS A 14 -6.69 -14.84 12.06
CA LYS A 14 -7.99 -14.82 12.77
C LYS A 14 -8.52 -13.39 12.97
N HIS A 15 -7.88 -12.40 12.39
CA HIS A 15 -8.20 -10.98 12.58
C HIS A 15 -8.09 -10.49 14.02
N GLU A 16 -7.23 -11.12 14.82
CA GLU A 16 -6.95 -10.76 16.20
C GLU A 16 -5.77 -9.78 16.26
N GLU A 17 -5.99 -8.54 15.82
CA GLU A 17 -4.93 -7.55 15.59
C GLU A 17 -4.13 -7.19 16.85
N ASP A 18 -4.79 -7.01 18.00
CA ASP A 18 -4.10 -6.68 19.24
C ASP A 18 -3.19 -7.81 19.72
N ALA A 19 -3.65 -9.05 19.61
CA ALA A 19 -2.83 -10.23 19.91
C ALA A 19 -1.66 -10.36 18.94
N THR A 20 -1.87 -10.07 17.65
CA THR A 20 -0.80 -10.02 16.65
C THR A 20 0.26 -9.00 17.02
N LEU A 21 -0.13 -7.77 17.36
CA LEU A 21 0.81 -6.73 17.76
C LEU A 21 1.61 -7.11 19.01
N GLU A 22 0.97 -7.73 20.01
CA GLU A 22 1.64 -8.16 21.23
C GLU A 22 2.71 -9.22 20.92
N GLU A 23 2.36 -10.26 20.16
CA GLU A 23 3.31 -11.31 19.76
C GLU A 23 4.45 -10.73 18.93
N PHE A 24 4.16 -9.84 17.97
CA PHE A 24 5.19 -9.24 17.15
C PHE A 24 6.11 -8.31 17.95
N ARG A 25 5.61 -7.57 18.94
CA ARG A 25 6.46 -6.77 19.82
C ARG A 25 7.42 -7.64 20.64
N ARG A 26 6.96 -8.79 21.10
CA ARG A 26 7.84 -9.79 21.74
C ARG A 26 8.89 -10.30 20.77
N GLY A 27 8.49 -10.58 19.55
CA GLY A 27 9.39 -11.00 18.47
C GLY A 27 10.47 -9.96 18.15
N VAL A 28 10.10 -8.68 18.10
CA VAL A 28 11.03 -7.57 17.92
C VAL A 28 12.11 -7.56 19.00
N GLY A 29 11.76 -7.81 20.24
CA GLY A 29 12.72 -7.91 21.36
C GLY A 29 13.70 -9.09 21.23
N GLN A 30 13.45 -10.05 20.34
CA GLN A 30 14.31 -11.20 20.09
C GLN A 30 15.10 -11.13 18.78
N ILE A 31 15.04 -10.01 18.08
CA ILE A 31 15.79 -9.81 16.84
C ILE A 31 17.27 -9.72 17.15
N ASN A 32 18.09 -10.43 16.37
CA ASN A 32 19.55 -10.42 16.47
C ASN A 32 20.18 -10.61 15.08
N SER A 33 21.50 -10.66 15.02
CA SER A 33 22.27 -10.77 13.76
C SER A 33 22.00 -12.05 12.96
N LYS A 34 21.37 -13.05 13.58
CA LYS A 34 21.02 -14.33 12.94
C LYS A 34 19.55 -14.39 12.49
N SER A 35 18.76 -13.34 12.78
CA SER A 35 17.37 -13.28 12.38
C SER A 35 17.26 -13.18 10.85
N SER A 36 16.25 -13.87 10.28
CA SER A 36 15.95 -13.79 8.85
C SER A 36 15.50 -12.39 8.47
N PRO A 37 16.20 -11.67 7.56
CA PRO A 37 15.75 -10.37 7.08
C PRO A 37 14.34 -10.39 6.49
N ASP A 38 13.99 -11.45 5.75
CA ASP A 38 12.66 -11.58 5.14
C ASP A 38 11.56 -11.64 6.21
N LEU A 39 11.73 -12.47 7.24
CA LEU A 39 10.74 -12.61 8.31
C LEU A 39 10.65 -11.33 9.15
N VAL A 40 11.77 -10.68 9.46
CA VAL A 40 11.79 -9.42 10.22
C VAL A 40 11.09 -8.32 9.42
N SER A 41 11.38 -8.21 8.14
CA SER A 41 10.75 -7.23 7.26
C SER A 41 9.24 -7.43 7.19
N ASP A 42 8.79 -8.66 6.99
CA ASP A 42 7.35 -8.98 6.94
C ASP A 42 6.64 -8.70 8.26
N LEU A 43 7.28 -9.02 9.37
CA LEU A 43 6.76 -8.71 10.71
C LEU A 43 6.50 -7.21 10.86
N TYR A 44 7.46 -6.38 10.51
CA TYR A 44 7.30 -4.92 10.58
C TYR A 44 6.27 -4.39 9.59
N MET A 45 6.17 -4.95 8.39
CA MET A 45 5.15 -4.57 7.42
C MET A 45 3.74 -4.79 7.98
N ILE A 46 3.47 -5.97 8.54
CA ILE A 46 2.17 -6.31 9.11
C ILE A 46 1.87 -5.41 10.32
N MET A 47 2.86 -5.14 11.17
CA MET A 47 2.70 -4.16 12.25
C MET A 47 2.31 -2.79 11.70
N GLY A 48 2.97 -2.33 10.64
CA GLY A 48 2.65 -1.08 9.98
C GLY A 48 1.19 -1.04 9.49
N ASP A 49 0.74 -2.09 8.83
CA ASP A 49 -0.63 -2.20 8.32
C ASP A 49 -1.66 -2.13 9.46
N ILE A 50 -1.44 -2.87 10.54
CA ILE A 50 -2.33 -2.88 11.70
C ILE A 50 -2.35 -1.50 12.39
N LEU A 51 -1.17 -0.92 12.62
CA LEU A 51 -1.05 0.38 13.28
C LEU A 51 -1.69 1.50 12.46
N HIS A 52 -1.54 1.46 11.14
CA HIS A 52 -2.23 2.40 10.26
C HIS A 52 -3.75 2.26 10.36
N GLY A 53 -4.27 1.04 10.34
CA GLY A 53 -5.70 0.76 10.51
C GLY A 53 -6.26 1.24 11.85
N LYS A 54 -5.41 1.33 12.88
CA LYS A 54 -5.75 1.87 14.21
C LYS A 54 -5.55 3.39 14.33
N ASN A 55 -5.29 4.09 13.23
CA ASN A 55 -4.99 5.52 13.19
C ASN A 55 -3.74 5.92 14.01
N ARG A 56 -2.80 5.02 14.18
CA ARG A 56 -1.51 5.25 14.84
C ARG A 56 -0.43 5.48 13.79
N GLN A 57 -0.56 6.57 13.03
CA GLN A 57 0.23 6.82 11.82
C GLN A 57 1.73 6.92 12.09
N ALA A 58 2.17 7.64 13.11
CA ALA A 58 3.59 7.79 13.41
C ALA A 58 4.27 6.45 13.71
N GLU A 59 3.60 5.59 14.49
CA GLU A 59 4.08 4.24 14.80
C GLU A 59 4.05 3.33 13.58
N ALA A 60 3.00 3.46 12.72
CA ALA A 60 2.91 2.71 11.48
C ALA A 60 4.08 3.05 10.55
N PHE A 61 4.39 4.32 10.37
CA PHE A 61 5.49 4.75 9.52
C PHE A 61 6.85 4.32 10.06
N ALA A 62 7.05 4.35 11.39
CA ALA A 62 8.24 3.79 12.03
C ALA A 62 8.40 2.29 11.76
N ALA A 63 7.29 1.54 11.78
CA ALA A 63 7.30 0.11 11.45
C ALA A 63 7.66 -0.13 9.97
N TYR A 64 7.14 0.65 9.04
CA TYR A 64 7.50 0.55 7.63
C TYR A 64 8.97 0.95 7.39
N ASP A 65 9.48 1.96 8.07
CA ASP A 65 10.91 2.30 7.98
C ASP A 65 11.79 1.12 8.42
N SER A 66 11.42 0.45 9.51
CA SER A 66 12.10 -0.77 9.96
C SER A 66 11.96 -1.92 8.96
N CYS A 67 10.77 -2.11 8.39
CA CYS A 67 10.52 -3.09 7.33
C CYS A 67 11.52 -2.91 6.17
N LEU A 68 11.67 -1.70 5.68
CA LEU A 68 12.53 -1.39 4.53
C LEU A 68 14.01 -1.32 4.90
N HIS A 69 14.34 -1.10 6.18
CA HIS A 69 15.71 -1.23 6.67
C HIS A 69 16.19 -2.69 6.57
N TRP A 70 15.34 -3.64 6.96
CA TRP A 70 15.67 -5.07 6.91
C TRP A 70 15.63 -5.65 5.50
N LYS A 71 14.69 -5.18 4.69
CA LYS A 71 14.55 -5.62 3.29
C LYS A 71 14.12 -4.43 2.42
N PRO A 72 15.06 -3.70 1.82
CA PRO A 72 14.77 -2.51 1.00
C PRO A 72 13.90 -2.79 -0.23
N ASP A 73 13.85 -4.03 -0.69
CA ASP A 73 13.05 -4.49 -1.82
C ASP A 73 11.80 -5.29 -1.40
N ASN A 74 11.32 -5.10 -0.18
CA ASN A 74 10.01 -5.60 0.22
C ASN A 74 8.93 -4.85 -0.57
N VAL A 75 8.52 -5.43 -1.70
CA VAL A 75 7.64 -4.76 -2.67
C VAL A 75 6.26 -4.42 -2.07
N PRO A 76 5.54 -5.33 -1.38
CA PRO A 76 4.30 -4.98 -0.70
C PRO A 76 4.49 -3.88 0.34
N GLY A 77 5.59 -3.92 1.10
CA GLY A 77 5.92 -2.88 2.09
C GLY A 77 6.14 -1.51 1.46
N LEU A 78 6.88 -1.46 0.35
CA LEU A 78 7.07 -0.24 -0.43
C LEU A 78 5.73 0.34 -0.91
N ASN A 79 4.85 -0.51 -1.43
CA ASN A 79 3.55 -0.08 -1.92
C ASN A 79 2.65 0.48 -0.80
N ASN A 80 2.51 -0.26 0.29
CA ASN A 80 1.64 0.13 1.39
C ASN A 80 2.12 1.45 2.03
N TYR A 81 3.41 1.55 2.28
CA TYR A 81 4.00 2.76 2.84
C TYR A 81 3.83 3.96 1.90
N ALA A 82 4.15 3.81 0.63
CA ALA A 82 4.00 4.87 -0.36
C ALA A 82 2.55 5.38 -0.45
N TYR A 83 1.59 4.46 -0.48
CA TYR A 83 0.17 4.82 -0.52
C TYR A 83 -0.25 5.62 0.72
N TYR A 84 0.11 5.17 1.91
CA TYR A 84 -0.24 5.85 3.16
C TYR A 84 0.46 7.20 3.32
N ILE A 85 1.71 7.34 2.87
CA ILE A 85 2.37 8.65 2.80
C ILE A 85 1.60 9.60 1.87
N SER A 86 1.18 9.12 0.71
CA SER A 86 0.46 9.95 -0.27
C SER A 86 -0.85 10.52 0.28
N GLN A 87 -1.52 9.78 1.14
CA GLN A 87 -2.75 10.22 1.79
C GLN A 87 -2.55 11.41 2.72
N THR A 88 -1.34 11.64 3.21
CA THR A 88 -1.01 12.81 4.04
C THR A 88 -0.88 14.10 3.23
N GLY A 89 -0.74 14.01 1.92
CA GLY A 89 -0.40 15.12 1.03
C GLY A 89 1.02 15.67 1.20
N LYS A 90 1.85 15.01 2.00
CA LYS A 90 3.24 15.40 2.30
C LYS A 90 4.19 14.30 1.84
N ASN A 91 5.46 14.67 1.64
CA ASN A 91 6.53 13.73 1.24
C ASN A 91 6.18 12.92 -0.01
N LEU A 92 5.46 13.53 -0.94
CA LEU A 92 4.98 12.86 -2.16
C LEU A 92 6.12 12.34 -3.03
N GLN A 93 7.25 13.06 -3.07
CA GLN A 93 8.43 12.61 -3.82
C GLN A 93 9.01 11.31 -3.24
N LYS A 94 9.07 11.18 -1.92
CA LYS A 94 9.46 9.92 -1.26
C LYS A 94 8.50 8.79 -1.64
N ALA A 95 7.21 9.06 -1.59
CA ALA A 95 6.16 8.10 -1.97
C ALA A 95 6.32 7.67 -3.44
N GLU A 96 6.54 8.62 -4.35
CA GLU A 96 6.74 8.32 -5.77
C GLU A 96 7.93 7.40 -6.01
N LEU A 97 9.09 7.71 -5.40
CA LEU A 97 10.28 6.87 -5.54
C LEU A 97 10.07 5.44 -5.07
N MET A 98 9.39 5.25 -3.93
CA MET A 98 9.08 3.92 -3.42
C MET A 98 8.09 3.17 -4.32
N SER A 99 7.03 3.85 -4.76
CA SER A 99 6.02 3.26 -5.64
C SER A 99 6.59 2.93 -7.01
N TYR A 100 7.48 3.75 -7.55
CA TYR A 100 8.18 3.46 -8.80
C TYR A 100 8.94 2.13 -8.74
N LYS A 101 9.60 1.82 -7.61
CA LYS A 101 10.26 0.52 -7.42
C LYS A 101 9.28 -0.64 -7.52
N THR A 102 8.04 -0.48 -7.05
CA THR A 102 7.03 -1.55 -7.13
C THR A 102 6.62 -1.84 -8.57
N ILE A 103 6.39 -0.82 -9.38
CA ILE A 103 6.01 -1.02 -10.78
C ILE A 103 7.18 -1.49 -11.65
N LYS A 104 8.43 -1.22 -11.25
CA LYS A 104 9.61 -1.80 -11.89
C LYS A 104 9.74 -3.30 -11.58
N ALA A 105 9.41 -3.71 -10.36
CA ALA A 105 9.45 -5.11 -9.94
C ALA A 105 8.30 -5.92 -10.57
N GLU A 106 7.09 -5.37 -10.62
CA GLU A 106 5.89 -6.04 -11.10
C GLU A 106 5.08 -5.10 -12.03
N PRO A 107 5.48 -4.95 -13.30
CA PRO A 107 4.90 -3.94 -14.19
C PRO A 107 3.42 -4.11 -14.55
N LYS A 108 2.87 -5.30 -14.31
CA LYS A 108 1.46 -5.64 -14.60
C LYS A 108 0.61 -5.81 -13.35
N ASN A 109 1.16 -5.49 -12.18
CA ASN A 109 0.40 -5.54 -10.95
C ASN A 109 -0.52 -4.33 -10.84
N SER A 110 -1.82 -4.54 -10.98
CA SER A 110 -2.82 -3.46 -10.99
C SER A 110 -2.85 -2.66 -9.68
N THR A 111 -2.64 -3.31 -8.54
CA THR A 111 -2.58 -2.63 -7.23
C THR A 111 -1.42 -1.64 -7.18
N TYR A 112 -0.25 -2.03 -7.67
CA TYR A 112 0.93 -1.16 -7.66
C TYR A 112 0.81 -0.03 -8.68
N LEU A 113 0.23 -0.31 -9.83
CA LEU A 113 -0.06 0.72 -10.85
C LEU A 113 -1.07 1.75 -10.35
N ASP A 114 -2.11 1.32 -9.65
CA ASP A 114 -3.09 2.23 -9.03
C ASP A 114 -2.43 3.16 -8.00
N THR A 115 -1.62 2.61 -7.11
CA THR A 115 -0.89 3.41 -6.12
C THR A 115 0.00 4.45 -6.80
N TYR A 116 0.74 4.06 -7.83
CA TYR A 116 1.61 4.99 -8.57
C TYR A 116 0.80 6.08 -9.27
N ALA A 117 -0.30 5.71 -9.92
CA ALA A 117 -1.22 6.67 -10.55
C ALA A 117 -1.78 7.68 -9.54
N TRP A 118 -2.18 7.19 -8.38
CA TRP A 118 -2.72 8.04 -7.31
C TRP A 118 -1.67 9.02 -6.75
N ILE A 119 -0.43 8.58 -6.56
CA ILE A 119 0.67 9.45 -6.13
C ILE A 119 0.92 10.56 -7.16
N LEU A 120 0.95 10.22 -8.44
CA LEU A 120 1.07 11.22 -9.52
C LEU A 120 -0.09 12.22 -9.51
N PHE A 121 -1.30 11.75 -9.27
CA PHE A 121 -2.48 12.62 -9.09
C PHE A 121 -2.30 13.58 -7.91
N MET A 122 -1.81 13.09 -6.77
CA MET A 122 -1.53 13.94 -5.61
C MET A 122 -0.42 14.97 -5.87
N GLU A 123 0.50 14.68 -6.78
CA GLU A 123 1.54 15.60 -7.26
C GLU A 123 1.04 16.54 -8.37
N GLU A 124 -0.27 16.51 -8.68
CA GLU A 124 -0.90 17.31 -9.74
C GLU A 124 -0.37 16.98 -11.16
N ARG A 125 0.21 15.82 -11.34
CA ARG A 125 0.70 15.30 -12.63
C ARG A 125 -0.40 14.47 -13.29
N TYR A 126 -1.47 15.13 -13.66
CA TYR A 126 -2.73 14.49 -14.06
C TYR A 126 -2.64 13.69 -15.36
N ALA A 127 -1.92 14.17 -16.37
CA ALA A 127 -1.75 13.45 -17.63
C ALA A 127 -0.98 12.13 -17.44
N GLU A 128 0.08 12.16 -16.63
CA GLU A 128 0.85 10.96 -16.31
C GLU A 128 0.01 10.00 -15.45
N ALA A 129 -0.73 10.54 -14.46
CA ALA A 129 -1.64 9.75 -13.63
C ALA A 129 -2.65 8.99 -14.51
N LYS A 130 -3.20 9.64 -15.56
CA LYS A 130 -4.12 9.00 -16.50
C LYS A 130 -3.47 7.82 -17.22
N THR A 131 -2.25 7.96 -17.67
CA THR A 131 -1.51 6.86 -18.33
C THR A 131 -1.45 5.62 -17.45
N TYR A 132 -1.16 5.79 -16.17
CA TYR A 132 -1.03 4.66 -15.24
C TYR A 132 -2.37 4.12 -14.74
N ILE A 133 -3.38 4.97 -14.55
CA ILE A 133 -4.71 4.45 -14.20
C ILE A 133 -5.34 3.65 -15.35
N ASP A 134 -5.09 4.04 -16.59
CA ASP A 134 -5.53 3.26 -17.76
C ASP A 134 -4.86 1.89 -17.78
N GLN A 135 -3.58 1.79 -17.45
CA GLN A 135 -2.89 0.50 -17.29
C GLN A 135 -3.47 -0.31 -16.13
N THR A 136 -3.76 0.35 -15.01
CA THR A 136 -4.40 -0.30 -13.85
C THR A 136 -5.69 -0.98 -14.26
N LEU A 137 -6.56 -0.26 -14.98
CA LEU A 137 -7.84 -0.80 -15.43
C LEU A 137 -7.66 -1.95 -16.44
N ALA A 138 -6.64 -1.88 -17.30
CA ALA A 138 -6.34 -2.93 -18.26
C ALA A 138 -5.87 -4.24 -17.62
N TYR A 139 -5.17 -4.16 -16.48
CA TYR A 139 -4.64 -5.33 -15.77
C TYR A 139 -5.49 -5.75 -14.56
N SER A 140 -6.52 -4.99 -14.20
CA SER A 140 -7.41 -5.34 -13.10
C SER A 140 -8.26 -6.56 -13.42
N ASP A 141 -8.44 -7.42 -12.40
CA ASP A 141 -9.38 -8.53 -12.48
C ASP A 141 -10.82 -7.99 -12.34
N SER A 142 -11.67 -8.32 -13.29
CA SER A 142 -13.09 -7.90 -13.28
C SER A 142 -13.92 -8.52 -12.16
N THR A 143 -13.39 -9.53 -11.48
CA THR A 143 -14.06 -10.23 -10.37
C THR A 143 -13.70 -9.67 -9.00
N ALA A 144 -12.65 -8.84 -8.90
CA ALA A 144 -12.23 -8.23 -7.65
C ALA A 144 -13.04 -6.97 -7.33
N ASP A 145 -13.12 -6.62 -6.05
CA ASP A 145 -13.64 -5.31 -5.63
C ASP A 145 -12.66 -4.22 -6.07
N ASN A 146 -13.01 -3.52 -7.10
CA ASN A 146 -12.22 -2.45 -7.71
C ASN A 146 -12.79 -1.06 -7.42
N SER A 147 -13.68 -0.91 -6.44
CA SER A 147 -14.36 0.37 -6.16
C SER A 147 -13.39 1.53 -5.99
N THR A 148 -12.33 1.34 -5.19
CA THR A 148 -11.29 2.36 -4.97
C THR A 148 -10.56 2.73 -6.27
N VAL A 149 -10.20 1.75 -7.10
CA VAL A 149 -9.56 1.99 -8.40
C VAL A 149 -10.47 2.79 -9.32
N ILE A 150 -11.74 2.45 -9.34
CA ILE A 150 -12.76 3.14 -10.15
C ILE A 150 -12.97 4.58 -9.67
N GLU A 151 -12.96 4.82 -8.35
CA GLU A 151 -12.99 6.18 -7.79
C GLU A 151 -11.75 6.99 -8.20
N HIS A 152 -10.56 6.42 -8.07
CA HIS A 152 -9.33 7.05 -8.53
C HIS A 152 -9.39 7.39 -10.02
N ALA A 153 -9.91 6.49 -10.85
CA ALA A 153 -10.09 6.75 -12.27
C ALA A 153 -11.03 7.94 -12.53
N GLY A 154 -12.13 8.03 -11.80
CA GLY A 154 -13.04 9.18 -11.87
C GLY A 154 -12.33 10.49 -11.56
N ASP A 155 -11.60 10.54 -10.44
CA ASP A 155 -10.88 11.74 -10.01
C ASP A 155 -9.79 12.14 -11.02
N ILE A 156 -9.02 11.18 -11.52
CA ILE A 156 -7.95 11.42 -12.50
C ILE A 156 -8.53 11.92 -13.82
N TYR A 157 -9.61 11.29 -14.31
CA TYR A 157 -10.25 11.69 -15.57
C TYR A 157 -10.86 13.10 -15.46
N ALA A 158 -11.48 13.43 -14.33
CA ALA A 158 -12.02 14.77 -14.10
C ALA A 158 -10.93 15.84 -14.21
N MET A 159 -9.76 15.61 -13.63
CA MET A 159 -8.63 16.55 -13.68
C MET A 159 -7.97 16.61 -15.06
N ASN A 160 -8.25 15.66 -15.95
CA ASN A 160 -7.85 15.71 -17.37
C ASN A 160 -8.94 16.33 -18.27
N GLY A 161 -10.01 16.89 -17.69
CA GLY A 161 -11.10 17.50 -18.44
C GLY A 161 -12.07 16.52 -19.10
N LEU A 162 -12.00 15.24 -18.75
CA LEU A 162 -12.82 14.17 -19.31
C LEU A 162 -14.05 13.93 -18.42
N THR A 163 -14.88 14.97 -18.26
CA THR A 163 -15.96 15.04 -17.27
C THR A 163 -17.00 13.94 -17.43
N ASP A 164 -17.44 13.64 -18.63
CA ASP A 164 -18.47 12.60 -18.87
C ASP A 164 -17.98 11.22 -18.46
N GLN A 165 -16.74 10.90 -18.79
CA GLN A 165 -16.09 9.65 -18.42
C GLN A 165 -15.87 9.58 -16.90
N ALA A 166 -15.46 10.68 -16.28
CA ALA A 166 -15.31 10.77 -14.82
C ALA A 166 -16.62 10.47 -14.10
N VAL A 167 -17.72 11.06 -14.54
CA VAL A 167 -19.05 10.81 -13.98
C VAL A 167 -19.45 9.34 -14.14
N ALA A 168 -19.15 8.73 -15.29
CA ALA A 168 -19.42 7.31 -15.51
C ALA A 168 -18.65 6.43 -14.51
N TYR A 169 -17.37 6.71 -14.26
CA TYR A 169 -16.58 5.99 -13.25
C TYR A 169 -17.15 6.17 -11.83
N TRP A 170 -17.46 7.39 -11.43
CA TRP A 170 -18.03 7.62 -10.08
C TRP A 170 -19.37 6.89 -9.89
N LYS A 171 -20.23 6.86 -10.89
CA LYS A 171 -21.48 6.08 -10.84
C LYS A 171 -21.22 4.58 -10.73
N GLN A 172 -20.21 4.09 -11.44
CA GLN A 172 -19.79 2.68 -11.37
C GLN A 172 -19.28 2.32 -9.98
N ALA A 173 -18.45 3.18 -9.37
CA ALA A 173 -17.93 2.98 -8.02
C ALA A 173 -19.04 2.89 -6.98
N GLN A 174 -20.07 3.73 -7.08
CA GLN A 174 -21.22 3.71 -6.16
C GLN A 174 -22.05 2.42 -6.25
N LYS A 175 -22.06 1.73 -7.39
CA LYS A 175 -22.80 0.47 -7.57
C LYS A 175 -22.07 -0.74 -6.99
N GLY A 176 -20.76 -0.65 -6.79
CA GLY A 176 -19.91 -1.70 -6.23
C GLY A 176 -19.74 -1.63 -4.71
N SER A 177 -20.28 -0.60 -4.08
CA SER A 177 -20.19 -0.39 -2.63
C SER A 177 -21.42 -0.91 -1.89
#